data_9045d52a9fec17d3fdad8bae3446a958
#
_entry.id   9045d52a9fec17d3fdad8bae3446a958
#
_cell.length_a   1.000
_cell.length_b   1.000
_cell.length_c   1.000
_cell.angle_alpha   90.00
_cell.angle_beta   90.00
_cell.angle_gamma   90.00
#
_symmetry.space_group_name_H-M   'P 1'
#
loop_
_entity.id
_entity.type
_entity.pdbx_description
1 polymer ?
#
loop_
_entity_poly.entity_id
_entity_poly.type
_entity_poly.pdbx_seq_one_letter_code
_entity_poly.pdbx_strand_id
1 'polypeptide(L)'
;IGFTEMAVKEPREDVRRKYLDRVLEACGRAKNLTTQILSFSRKQEQAFKPFDVRFILKEAVSLMRATLPSTIEIRQIITQEDTKVLADPTQIHQIVINLCTNAAQAMREKGGILDIRLSNVEIFHPDLAPHPDLPLGFYVVLSVGDTGCGIDPAIKDKIFDPFFTTKGPGEGTGLGLSVVYGIVKQCG
;
A
#
# COMPACT_ATOMS: atom_id res chain seq x y z
N ILE A 1 21.32 4.48 16.87
CA ILE A 1 22.32 4.85 17.92
C ILE A 1 23.60 5.34 17.22
N GLY A 2 24.24 4.58 16.31
CA GLY A 2 25.51 4.95 15.69
C GLY A 2 25.54 6.33 15.00
N PHE A 3 24.55 6.67 14.16
CA PHE A 3 24.51 7.98 13.48
C PHE A 3 24.25 9.15 14.43
N THR A 4 23.53 8.93 15.52
CA THR A 4 23.31 9.95 16.55
C THR A 4 24.62 10.28 17.28
N GLU A 5 25.38 9.26 17.66
CA GLU A 5 26.69 9.41 18.30
C GLU A 5 27.72 10.08 17.38
N MET A 6 27.69 9.73 16.07
CA MET A 6 28.51 10.38 15.05
C MET A 6 28.14 11.84 14.87
N ALA A 7 26.84 12.17 14.84
CA ALA A 7 26.39 13.56 14.72
C ALA A 7 26.78 14.43 15.90
N VAL A 8 26.74 13.87 17.12
CA VAL A 8 27.14 14.59 18.34
C VAL A 8 28.66 14.93 18.36
N LYS A 9 29.49 14.04 17.81
CA LYS A 9 30.94 14.17 17.80
C LYS A 9 31.47 14.91 16.56
N GLU A 10 30.68 15.12 15.54
CA GLU A 10 31.10 15.72 14.27
C GLU A 10 31.09 17.26 14.36
N PRO A 11 32.23 17.93 14.24
CA PRO A 11 32.34 19.40 14.31
C PRO A 11 31.88 20.09 13.02
N ARG A 12 31.92 19.39 11.86
CA ARG A 12 31.54 19.94 10.56
C ARG A 12 30.04 19.89 10.39
N GLU A 13 29.42 21.03 10.19
CA GLU A 13 27.98 21.19 10.14
C GLU A 13 27.32 20.43 8.97
N ASP A 14 27.93 20.42 7.80
CA ASP A 14 27.48 19.72 6.61
C ASP A 14 27.42 18.18 6.79
N VAL A 15 28.45 17.63 7.47
CA VAL A 15 28.52 16.19 7.76
C VAL A 15 27.58 15.83 8.90
N ARG A 16 27.50 16.65 9.94
CA ARG A 16 26.56 16.48 11.05
C ARG A 16 25.13 16.46 10.55
N ARG A 17 24.78 17.35 9.61
CA ARG A 17 23.45 17.38 8.99
C ARG A 17 23.13 16.08 8.25
N LYS A 18 24.07 15.54 7.50
CA LYS A 18 23.90 14.22 6.83
C LYS A 18 23.64 13.09 7.83
N TYR A 19 24.32 13.07 8.96
CA TYR A 19 24.06 12.08 10.01
C TYR A 19 22.67 12.24 10.64
N LEU A 20 22.23 13.49 10.89
CA LEU A 20 20.89 13.78 11.39
C LEU A 20 19.79 13.39 10.39
N ASP A 21 19.99 13.64 9.10
CA ASP A 21 19.06 13.22 8.04
C ASP A 21 18.91 11.68 8.04
N ARG A 22 20.01 10.94 8.21
CA ARG A 22 19.96 9.47 8.34
C ARG A 22 19.22 9.01 9.61
N VAL A 23 19.34 9.73 10.70
CA VAL A 23 18.60 9.46 11.94
C VAL A 23 17.10 9.68 11.71
N LEU A 24 16.73 10.81 11.11
CA LEU A 24 15.32 11.12 10.80
C LEU A 24 14.70 10.07 9.85
N GLU A 25 15.44 9.66 8.84
CA GLU A 25 15.01 8.59 7.92
C GLU A 25 14.79 7.26 8.67
N ALA A 26 15.71 6.90 9.58
CA ALA A 26 15.58 5.69 10.39
C ALA A 26 14.40 5.77 11.37
N CYS A 27 14.15 6.92 11.99
CA CYS A 27 13.00 7.17 12.85
C CYS A 27 11.68 7.08 12.06
N GLY A 28 11.64 7.63 10.85
CA GLY A 28 10.50 7.52 9.95
C GLY A 28 10.17 6.06 9.61
N ARG A 29 11.19 5.26 9.28
CA ARG A 29 11.04 3.81 9.05
C ARG A 29 10.53 3.08 10.29
N ALA A 30 11.09 3.36 11.47
CA ALA A 30 10.65 2.76 12.74
C ALA A 30 9.19 3.11 13.07
N LYS A 31 8.78 4.38 12.90
CA LYS A 31 7.39 4.82 13.06
C LYS A 31 6.46 4.05 12.14
N ASN A 32 6.79 3.94 10.84
CA ASN A 32 5.97 3.23 9.87
C ASN A 32 5.85 1.74 10.22
N LEU A 33 6.96 1.10 10.60
CA LEU A 33 6.97 -0.30 11.02
C LEU A 33 6.11 -0.52 12.27
N THR A 34 6.25 0.35 13.27
CA THR A 34 5.43 0.29 14.49
C THR A 34 3.94 0.45 14.18
N THR A 35 3.59 1.40 13.32
CA THR A 35 2.20 1.60 12.88
C THR A 35 1.67 0.36 12.15
N GLN A 36 2.47 -0.27 11.29
CA GLN A 36 2.10 -1.50 10.58
C GLN A 36 1.93 -2.69 11.53
N ILE A 37 2.82 -2.86 12.52
CA ILE A 37 2.71 -3.92 13.53
C ILE A 37 1.47 -3.68 14.41
N LEU A 38 1.22 -2.46 14.84
CA LEU A 38 0.04 -2.11 15.64
C LEU A 38 -1.26 -2.32 14.86
N SER A 39 -1.28 -2.04 13.56
CA SER A 39 -2.45 -2.32 12.71
C SER A 39 -2.70 -3.82 12.57
N PHE A 40 -1.66 -4.65 12.57
CA PHE A 40 -1.79 -6.11 12.56
C PHE A 40 -2.21 -6.69 13.92
N SER A 41 -1.75 -6.07 15.02
CA SER A 41 -1.98 -6.55 16.41
C SER A 41 -3.27 -6.05 17.03
N ARG A 42 -3.79 -4.90 16.58
CA ARG A 42 -5.03 -4.37 17.14
C ARG A 42 -6.22 -5.16 16.60
N LYS A 43 -6.83 -5.99 17.47
CA LYS A 43 -8.28 -6.20 17.52
C LYS A 43 -8.94 -4.86 17.92
N GLN A 44 -8.83 -3.83 17.09
CA GLN A 44 -9.72 -2.67 17.22
C GLN A 44 -11.12 -3.21 16.97
N GLU A 45 -12.08 -2.80 17.80
CA GLU A 45 -13.49 -2.87 17.42
C GLU A 45 -13.58 -2.22 16.05
N GLN A 46 -13.61 -3.08 15.02
CA GLN A 46 -13.61 -2.65 13.62
C GLN A 46 -14.90 -1.83 13.46
N ALA A 47 -14.73 -0.55 13.22
CA ALA A 47 -15.85 0.32 12.96
C ALA A 47 -16.38 0.10 11.54
N PHE A 48 -16.87 -1.13 11.28
CA PHE A 48 -17.55 -1.43 10.02
C PHE A 48 -18.73 -0.49 9.87
N LYS A 49 -18.68 0.34 8.87
CA LYS A 49 -19.77 1.26 8.51
C LYS A 49 -19.94 1.30 7.00
N PRO A 50 -21.17 1.51 6.53
CA PRO A 50 -21.40 1.77 5.11
C PRO A 50 -20.71 3.06 4.70
N PHE A 51 -19.87 3.02 3.68
CA PHE A 51 -19.27 4.23 3.09
C PHE A 51 -18.95 4.00 1.61
N ASP A 52 -18.77 5.10 0.90
CA ASP A 52 -18.43 5.09 -0.51
C ASP A 52 -16.91 5.09 -0.69
N VAL A 53 -16.37 4.04 -1.31
CA VAL A 53 -14.92 3.85 -1.54
C VAL A 53 -14.31 4.98 -2.38
N ARG A 54 -15.10 5.65 -3.24
CA ARG A 54 -14.63 6.77 -4.07
C ARG A 54 -14.02 7.90 -3.26
N PHE A 55 -14.55 8.21 -2.08
CA PHE A 55 -14.02 9.28 -1.23
C PHE A 55 -12.64 8.93 -0.71
N ILE A 56 -12.47 7.72 -0.19
CA ILE A 56 -11.19 7.24 0.31
C ILE A 56 -10.15 7.15 -0.81
N LEU A 57 -10.57 6.69 -1.98
CA LEU A 57 -9.66 6.59 -3.12
C LEU A 57 -9.17 7.96 -3.58
N LYS A 58 -10.06 8.97 -3.67
CA LYS A 58 -9.68 10.33 -4.03
C LYS A 58 -8.70 10.96 -3.04
N GLU A 59 -8.92 10.73 -1.75
CA GLU A 59 -8.02 11.21 -0.68
C GLU A 59 -6.64 10.56 -0.79
N ALA A 60 -6.59 9.22 -0.90
CA ALA A 60 -5.35 8.47 -1.05
C ALA A 60 -4.58 8.88 -2.32
N VAL A 61 -5.26 9.03 -3.46
CA VAL A 61 -4.63 9.49 -4.71
C VAL A 61 -4.08 10.91 -4.59
N SER A 62 -4.80 11.82 -3.91
CA SER A 62 -4.31 13.17 -3.66
C SER A 62 -3.01 13.16 -2.83
N LEU A 63 -2.95 12.31 -1.80
CA LEU A 63 -1.74 12.10 -1.00
C LEU A 63 -0.59 11.54 -1.85
N MET A 64 -0.88 10.54 -2.70
CA MET A 64 0.12 9.97 -3.60
C MET A 64 0.69 10.98 -4.57
N ARG A 65 -0.14 11.86 -5.17
CA ARG A 65 0.33 12.93 -6.06
C ARG A 65 1.31 13.90 -5.38
N ALA A 66 1.14 14.13 -4.07
CA ALA A 66 2.02 15.00 -3.30
C ALA A 66 3.33 14.33 -2.89
N THR A 67 3.38 13.01 -2.85
CA THR A 67 4.52 12.24 -2.30
C THR A 67 5.33 11.50 -3.35
N LEU A 68 4.72 11.13 -4.48
CA LEU A 68 5.40 10.40 -5.54
C LEU A 68 6.23 11.33 -6.44
N PRO A 69 7.37 10.84 -6.98
CA PRO A 69 8.15 11.58 -7.97
C PRO A 69 7.33 11.95 -9.20
N SER A 70 7.60 13.11 -9.80
CA SER A 70 6.94 13.57 -11.03
C SER A 70 7.18 12.67 -12.26
N THR A 71 8.13 11.73 -12.16
CA THR A 71 8.39 10.70 -13.18
C THR A 71 7.32 9.61 -13.22
N ILE A 72 6.42 9.56 -12.22
CA ILE A 72 5.30 8.62 -12.17
C ILE A 72 4.00 9.35 -12.50
N GLU A 73 3.42 9.02 -13.65
CA GLU A 73 2.10 9.49 -14.05
C GLU A 73 1.00 8.71 -13.33
N ILE A 74 0.08 9.39 -12.64
CA ILE A 74 -1.06 8.74 -11.99
C ILE A 74 -2.28 8.87 -12.88
N ARG A 75 -2.79 7.74 -13.36
CA ARG A 75 -4.07 7.62 -14.08
C ARG A 75 -5.13 7.05 -13.16
N GLN A 76 -6.35 7.57 -13.25
CA GLN A 76 -7.46 7.06 -12.45
C GLN A 76 -8.72 6.95 -13.30
N ILE A 77 -9.42 5.82 -13.17
CA ILE A 77 -10.73 5.56 -13.76
C ILE A 77 -11.64 5.09 -12.62
N ILE A 78 -12.62 5.92 -12.28
CA ILE A 78 -13.54 5.66 -11.18
C ILE A 78 -14.95 5.59 -11.74
N THR A 79 -15.64 4.48 -11.51
CA THR A 79 -17.04 4.31 -11.90
C THR A 79 -17.95 5.35 -11.25
N GLN A 80 -19.04 5.68 -11.93
CA GLN A 80 -20.11 6.54 -11.40
C GLN A 80 -21.19 5.74 -10.65
N GLU A 81 -21.14 4.43 -10.71
CA GLU A 81 -22.07 3.54 -10.01
C GLU A 81 -21.89 3.58 -8.50
N ASP A 82 -22.79 2.93 -7.74
CA ASP A 82 -22.69 2.85 -6.29
C ASP A 82 -21.51 1.97 -5.88
N THR A 83 -20.58 2.54 -5.14
CA THR A 83 -19.37 1.89 -4.62
C THR A 83 -19.37 1.81 -3.10
N LYS A 84 -20.58 1.74 -2.50
CA LYS A 84 -20.72 1.58 -1.04
C LYS A 84 -20.36 0.16 -0.63
N VAL A 85 -19.53 0.09 0.40
CA VAL A 85 -19.12 -1.17 1.04
C VAL A 85 -19.31 -1.06 2.55
N LEU A 86 -19.48 -2.19 3.21
CA LEU A 86 -19.47 -2.28 4.68
C LEU A 86 -18.07 -2.68 5.12
N ALA A 87 -17.25 -1.70 5.48
CA ALA A 87 -15.85 -1.92 5.90
C ALA A 87 -15.36 -0.80 6.82
N ASP A 88 -14.13 -0.90 7.30
CA ASP A 88 -13.44 0.18 7.98
C ASP A 88 -12.74 1.08 6.92
N PRO A 89 -13.11 2.37 6.80
CA PRO A 89 -12.49 3.30 5.87
C PRO A 89 -10.97 3.41 6.02
N THR A 90 -10.46 3.28 7.24
CA THR A 90 -9.02 3.35 7.53
C THR A 90 -8.28 2.16 6.93
N GLN A 91 -8.89 0.98 6.98
CA GLN A 91 -8.34 -0.22 6.37
C GLN A 91 -8.33 -0.13 4.84
N ILE A 92 -9.41 0.38 4.23
CA ILE A 92 -9.44 0.59 2.78
C ILE A 92 -8.40 1.61 2.34
N HIS A 93 -8.25 2.73 3.08
CA HIS A 93 -7.17 3.68 2.83
C HIS A 93 -5.79 3.01 2.90
N GLN A 94 -5.56 2.14 3.88
CA GLN A 94 -4.31 1.39 4.03
C GLN A 94 -4.05 0.44 2.85
N ILE A 95 -5.08 -0.24 2.32
CA ILE A 95 -4.97 -1.04 1.09
C ILE A 95 -4.44 -0.19 -0.05
N VAL A 96 -5.08 0.95 -0.32
CA VAL A 96 -4.69 1.85 -1.42
C VAL A 96 -3.25 2.30 -1.27
N ILE A 97 -2.86 2.79 -0.08
CA ILE A 97 -1.51 3.26 0.18
C ILE A 97 -0.47 2.15 0.00
N ASN A 98 -0.73 0.94 0.51
CA ASN A 98 0.20 -0.19 0.37
C ASN A 98 0.39 -0.58 -1.10
N LEU A 99 -0.70 -0.70 -1.87
CA LEU A 99 -0.62 -1.04 -3.28
C LEU A 99 0.09 0.04 -4.10
N CYS A 100 -0.29 1.31 -3.93
CA CYS A 100 0.33 2.42 -4.65
C CYS A 100 1.81 2.60 -4.30
N THR A 101 2.19 2.40 -3.04
CA THR A 101 3.59 2.47 -2.61
C THR A 101 4.42 1.33 -3.22
N ASN A 102 3.88 0.11 -3.28
CA ASN A 102 4.55 -1.02 -3.94
C ASN A 102 4.74 -0.76 -5.44
N ALA A 103 3.70 -0.29 -6.12
CA ALA A 103 3.76 0.09 -7.53
C ALA A 103 4.80 1.19 -7.80
N ALA A 104 4.80 2.24 -6.98
CA ALA A 104 5.78 3.33 -7.09
C ALA A 104 7.22 2.84 -6.89
N GLN A 105 7.43 1.91 -5.96
CA GLN A 105 8.74 1.30 -5.74
C GLN A 105 9.19 0.44 -6.92
N ALA A 106 8.27 -0.28 -7.58
CA ALA A 106 8.57 -1.05 -8.80
C ALA A 106 8.97 -0.14 -9.97
N MET A 107 8.56 1.13 -9.95
CA MET A 107 8.86 2.15 -10.97
C MET A 107 9.97 3.13 -10.57
N ARG A 108 10.67 2.91 -9.44
CA ARG A 108 11.60 3.88 -8.85
C ARG A 108 12.71 4.33 -9.80
N GLU A 109 13.25 3.43 -10.62
CA GLU A 109 14.40 3.73 -11.48
C GLU A 109 14.01 4.45 -12.77
N LYS A 110 12.91 4.02 -13.40
CA LYS A 110 12.54 4.45 -14.76
C LYS A 110 11.33 5.38 -14.80
N GLY A 111 10.65 5.56 -13.66
CA GLY A 111 9.32 6.15 -13.67
C GLY A 111 8.30 5.22 -14.31
N GLY A 112 7.13 5.75 -14.67
CA GLY A 112 6.11 4.95 -15.33
C GLY A 112 4.69 5.45 -15.08
N ILE A 113 3.72 4.54 -15.23
CA ILE A 113 2.30 4.82 -15.08
C ILE A 113 1.77 4.00 -13.91
N LEU A 114 1.15 4.68 -12.95
CA LEU A 114 0.35 4.11 -11.88
C LEU A 114 -1.13 4.23 -12.29
N ASP A 115 -1.75 3.11 -12.65
CA ASP A 115 -3.14 3.04 -13.11
C ASP A 115 -4.04 2.55 -11.96
N ILE A 116 -4.98 3.37 -11.52
CA ILE A 116 -5.88 3.08 -10.41
C ILE A 116 -7.31 3.06 -10.94
N ARG A 117 -7.98 1.93 -10.79
CA ARG A 117 -9.36 1.73 -11.27
C ARG A 117 -10.28 1.30 -10.15
N LEU A 118 -11.48 1.86 -10.14
CA LEU A 118 -12.59 1.44 -9.30
C LEU A 118 -13.77 1.12 -10.18
N SER A 119 -14.28 -0.11 -10.09
CA SER A 119 -15.41 -0.60 -10.88
C SER A 119 -16.31 -1.50 -10.04
N ASN A 120 -17.50 -1.77 -10.55
CA ASN A 120 -18.40 -2.75 -9.98
C ASN A 120 -18.44 -3.98 -10.88
N VAL A 121 -18.56 -5.14 -10.26
CA VAL A 121 -18.73 -6.43 -10.94
C VAL A 121 -19.83 -7.19 -10.25
N GLU A 122 -20.74 -7.75 -11.04
CA GLU A 122 -21.70 -8.73 -10.57
C GLU A 122 -21.25 -10.13 -10.96
N ILE A 123 -21.07 -10.99 -9.96
CA ILE A 123 -20.77 -12.41 -10.16
C ILE A 123 -22.07 -13.16 -10.01
N PHE A 124 -22.66 -13.56 -11.13
CA PHE A 124 -23.94 -14.28 -11.18
C PHE A 124 -23.80 -15.76 -11.53
N HIS A 125 -22.58 -16.21 -11.86
CA HIS A 125 -22.28 -17.62 -12.13
C HIS A 125 -20.92 -18.01 -11.53
N PRO A 126 -20.77 -19.19 -10.89
CA PRO A 126 -19.52 -19.61 -10.27
C PRO A 126 -18.33 -19.62 -11.22
N ASP A 127 -18.53 -19.99 -12.49
CA ASP A 127 -17.47 -20.06 -13.49
C ASP A 127 -16.93 -18.68 -13.90
N LEU A 128 -17.65 -17.60 -13.57
CA LEU A 128 -17.22 -16.21 -13.80
C LEU A 128 -16.47 -15.63 -12.63
N ALA A 129 -16.46 -16.31 -11.48
CA ALA A 129 -15.72 -15.86 -10.30
C ALA A 129 -14.22 -15.97 -10.57
N PRO A 130 -13.42 -14.90 -10.32
CA PRO A 130 -11.97 -14.94 -10.46
C PRO A 130 -11.31 -15.87 -9.44
N HIS A 131 -12.04 -16.29 -8.41
CA HIS A 131 -11.61 -17.26 -7.41
C HIS A 131 -12.77 -18.19 -7.03
N PRO A 132 -12.57 -19.52 -6.92
CA PRO A 132 -13.65 -20.48 -6.68
C PRO A 132 -14.40 -20.30 -5.35
N ASP A 133 -13.74 -19.69 -4.35
CA ASP A 133 -14.33 -19.43 -3.03
C ASP A 133 -15.11 -18.11 -2.97
N LEU A 134 -15.20 -17.35 -4.07
CA LEU A 134 -15.86 -16.06 -4.08
C LEU A 134 -17.38 -16.26 -4.24
N PRO A 135 -18.22 -15.85 -3.26
CA PRO A 135 -19.67 -15.98 -3.36
C PRO A 135 -20.26 -15.21 -4.55
N LEU A 136 -21.45 -15.62 -4.99
CA LEU A 136 -22.21 -14.85 -5.98
C LEU A 136 -22.68 -13.54 -5.35
N GLY A 137 -22.65 -12.44 -6.12
CA GLY A 137 -23.10 -11.14 -5.63
C GLY A 137 -22.45 -9.96 -6.32
N PHE A 138 -22.67 -8.78 -5.75
CA PHE A 138 -22.11 -7.53 -6.23
C PHE A 138 -20.79 -7.22 -5.50
N TYR A 139 -19.80 -6.86 -6.27
CA TYR A 139 -18.46 -6.53 -5.75
C TYR A 139 -18.01 -5.18 -6.24
N VAL A 140 -17.34 -4.45 -5.35
CA VAL A 140 -16.54 -3.29 -5.70
C VAL A 140 -15.12 -3.75 -5.95
N VAL A 141 -14.61 -3.53 -7.14
CA VAL A 141 -13.25 -3.94 -7.56
C VAL A 141 -12.33 -2.74 -7.59
N LEU A 142 -11.32 -2.75 -6.72
CA LEU A 142 -10.20 -1.82 -6.76
C LEU A 142 -9.01 -2.49 -7.44
N SER A 143 -8.57 -1.91 -8.56
CA SER A 143 -7.38 -2.36 -9.27
C SER A 143 -6.29 -1.31 -9.22
N VAL A 144 -5.06 -1.73 -8.91
CA VAL A 144 -3.86 -0.89 -8.95
C VAL A 144 -2.85 -1.57 -9.85
N GLY A 145 -2.56 -0.96 -10.99
CA GLY A 145 -1.60 -1.45 -11.97
C GLY A 145 -0.41 -0.51 -12.08
N ASP A 146 0.75 -1.06 -12.43
CA ASP A 146 1.97 -0.30 -12.67
C ASP A 146 2.70 -0.81 -13.92
N THR A 147 3.59 0.04 -14.45
CA THR A 147 4.48 -0.31 -15.58
C THR A 147 5.91 -0.56 -15.11
N GLY A 148 6.09 -0.96 -13.86
CA GLY A 148 7.38 -1.22 -13.25
C GLY A 148 8.04 -2.54 -13.68
N CYS A 149 8.93 -3.03 -12.84
CA CYS A 149 9.70 -4.24 -13.14
C CYS A 149 8.89 -5.55 -13.08
N GLY A 150 7.63 -5.48 -12.61
CA GLY A 150 6.77 -6.66 -12.44
C GLY A 150 7.18 -7.57 -11.29
N ILE A 151 6.56 -8.75 -11.25
CA ILE A 151 6.80 -9.78 -10.22
C ILE A 151 7.25 -11.06 -10.93
N ASP A 152 8.39 -11.60 -10.49
CA ASP A 152 8.88 -12.89 -10.97
C ASP A 152 7.83 -14.00 -10.69
N PRO A 153 7.43 -14.80 -11.69
CA PRO A 153 6.50 -15.90 -11.50
C PRO A 153 6.88 -16.87 -10.37
N ALA A 154 8.17 -17.10 -10.16
CA ALA A 154 8.68 -18.01 -9.13
C ALA A 154 8.37 -17.58 -7.68
N ILE A 155 8.01 -16.31 -7.46
CA ILE A 155 7.73 -15.78 -6.11
C ILE A 155 6.26 -15.39 -5.92
N LYS A 156 5.40 -15.53 -6.94
CA LYS A 156 3.99 -15.09 -6.87
C LYS A 156 3.23 -15.66 -5.67
N ASP A 157 3.47 -16.90 -5.33
CA ASP A 157 2.79 -17.56 -4.21
C ASP A 157 3.25 -17.05 -2.84
N LYS A 158 4.41 -16.37 -2.80
CA LYS A 158 5.03 -15.88 -1.57
C LYS A 158 4.83 -14.39 -1.30
N ILE A 159 4.33 -13.63 -2.29
CA ILE A 159 4.23 -12.17 -2.16
C ILE A 159 3.28 -11.70 -1.05
N PHE A 160 2.38 -12.58 -0.60
CA PHE A 160 1.46 -12.31 0.50
C PHE A 160 1.97 -12.85 1.84
N ASP A 161 3.10 -13.57 1.87
CA ASP A 161 3.69 -14.05 3.13
C ASP A 161 4.19 -12.85 3.95
N PRO A 162 3.90 -12.81 5.25
CA PRO A 162 4.45 -11.77 6.13
C PRO A 162 5.98 -11.76 6.10
N PHE A 163 6.54 -10.55 6.04
CA PHE A 163 8.00 -10.29 5.98
C PHE A 163 8.69 -10.72 4.68
N PHE A 164 7.98 -11.29 3.72
CA PHE A 164 8.57 -11.62 2.43
C PHE A 164 8.85 -10.34 1.62
N THR A 165 10.09 -10.19 1.17
CA THR A 165 10.53 -9.06 0.33
C THR A 165 11.69 -9.47 -0.57
N THR A 166 11.70 -8.96 -1.79
CA THR A 166 12.81 -9.07 -2.75
C THR A 166 13.75 -7.87 -2.69
N LYS A 167 13.46 -6.90 -1.83
CA LYS A 167 14.22 -5.65 -1.69
C LYS A 167 15.38 -5.83 -0.72
N GLY A 168 16.38 -4.96 -0.87
CA GLY A 168 17.55 -4.96 0.02
C GLY A 168 17.21 -4.67 1.48
N PRO A 169 18.13 -4.96 2.41
CA PRO A 169 17.95 -4.71 3.83
C PRO A 169 17.55 -3.25 4.11
N GLY A 170 16.39 -3.05 4.75
CA GLY A 170 15.86 -1.73 5.11
C GLY A 170 15.07 -1.00 4.03
N GLU A 171 14.91 -1.56 2.83
CA GLU A 171 14.13 -0.96 1.73
C GLU A 171 12.67 -1.44 1.66
N GLY A 172 12.37 -2.57 2.27
CA GLY A 172 11.02 -3.13 2.33
C GLY A 172 10.77 -3.85 3.65
N THR A 173 9.58 -3.68 4.22
CA THR A 173 9.17 -4.38 5.45
C THR A 173 8.63 -5.78 5.18
N GLY A 174 8.25 -6.09 3.93
CA GLY A 174 7.57 -7.33 3.56
C GLY A 174 6.17 -7.47 4.15
N LEU A 175 5.59 -6.40 4.72
CA LEU A 175 4.28 -6.45 5.36
C LEU A 175 3.15 -5.85 4.50
N GLY A 176 3.47 -5.07 3.46
CA GLY A 176 2.46 -4.33 2.71
C GLY A 176 1.38 -5.21 2.08
N LEU A 177 1.78 -6.23 1.32
CA LEU A 177 0.84 -7.13 0.63
C LEU A 177 0.16 -8.11 1.59
N SER A 178 0.84 -8.58 2.65
CA SER A 178 0.20 -9.43 3.67
C SER A 178 -0.88 -8.69 4.45
N VAL A 179 -0.68 -7.40 4.73
CA VAL A 179 -1.72 -6.53 5.33
C VAL A 179 -2.90 -6.37 4.37
N VAL A 180 -2.65 -6.10 3.08
CA VAL A 180 -3.72 -6.02 2.06
C VAL A 180 -4.54 -7.30 2.04
N TYR A 181 -3.87 -8.46 1.97
CA TYR A 181 -4.53 -9.76 1.98
C TYR A 181 -5.38 -9.98 3.23
N GLY A 182 -4.82 -9.67 4.42
CA GLY A 182 -5.55 -9.79 5.69
C GLY A 182 -6.81 -8.93 5.75
N ILE A 183 -6.73 -7.67 5.32
CA ILE A 183 -7.87 -6.75 5.30
C ILE A 183 -8.95 -7.25 4.34
N VAL A 184 -8.58 -7.64 3.11
CA VAL A 184 -9.54 -8.14 2.10
C VAL A 184 -10.25 -9.39 2.61
N LYS A 185 -9.54 -10.33 3.22
CA LYS A 185 -10.14 -11.53 3.83
C LYS A 185 -11.11 -11.23 4.97
N GLN A 186 -10.92 -10.13 5.69
CA GLN A 186 -11.82 -9.71 6.77
C GLN A 186 -13.08 -9.02 6.26
N CYS A 187 -13.00 -8.37 5.10
CA CYS A 187 -14.14 -7.68 4.49
C CYS A 187 -15.13 -8.63 3.79
N GLY A 188 -14.77 -9.88 3.57
CA GLY A 188 -15.58 -10.93 2.93
C GLY A 188 -15.27 -11.09 1.45
#